data_fe817821b6446b6f008201abe85106e6
#
_entry.id   fe817821b6446b6f008201abe85106e6
#
_cell.length_a   1.000
_cell.length_b   1.000
_cell.length_c   1.000
_cell.angle_alpha   90.00
_cell.angle_beta   90.00
_cell.angle_gamma   90.00
#
_symmetry.space_group_name_H-M   'P 1'
#
loop_
_entity.id
_entity.type
_entity.pdbx_description
1 polymer ?
#
loop_
_entity_poly.entity_id
_entity_poly.type
_entity_poly.pdbx_seq_one_letter_code
_entity_poly.pdbx_strand_id
1 'polypeptide(L)'
;MDKPVVINGCFDLLHEGHLGFIRLASLVGNGVIVFLNSDASIRKLKNRSPVFSDQHRAALLRSNYYVREVYIFDEETPVHLMTRLVESLNPGMYLTSTEHIDSIVVKFMQSKFIPVLYAPRFSNFPSTTSLLAKIRALPEGQNPAG
;
A
#
# COMPACT_ATOMS: atom_id res chain seq x y z
N MET A 1 -17.23 -14.25 -1.12
CA MET A 1 -16.22 -13.85 -2.09
C MET A 1 -14.91 -14.53 -1.74
N ASP A 2 -14.53 -15.48 -2.57
CA ASP A 2 -13.44 -16.41 -2.24
C ASP A 2 -12.07 -15.95 -2.75
N LYS A 3 -12.04 -14.84 -3.52
CA LYS A 3 -10.81 -14.33 -4.13
C LYS A 3 -10.21 -13.20 -3.31
N PRO A 4 -8.86 -13.09 -3.29
CA PRO A 4 -8.20 -12.00 -2.57
C PRO A 4 -8.40 -10.65 -3.24
N VAL A 5 -8.21 -9.60 -2.46
CA VAL A 5 -8.16 -8.21 -2.93
C VAL A 5 -6.70 -7.78 -3.05
N VAL A 6 -6.36 -7.14 -4.16
CA VAL A 6 -5.04 -6.56 -4.36
C VAL A 6 -5.05 -5.08 -4.00
N ILE A 7 -4.03 -4.65 -3.29
CA ILE A 7 -3.71 -3.24 -3.02
C ILE A 7 -2.22 -3.00 -3.32
N ASN A 8 -1.83 -1.75 -3.50
CA ASN A 8 -0.43 -1.39 -3.59
C ASN A 8 -0.14 -0.07 -2.87
N GLY A 9 1.11 0.13 -2.50
CA GLY A 9 1.53 1.37 -1.86
C GLY A 9 2.89 1.27 -1.17
N CYS A 10 3.32 2.36 -0.59
CA CYS A 10 4.58 2.48 0.14
C CYS A 10 4.46 1.99 1.59
N PHE A 11 3.35 2.24 2.23
CA PHE A 11 3.07 1.85 3.61
C PHE A 11 4.22 2.19 4.58
N ASP A 12 4.82 3.35 4.37
CA ASP A 12 5.90 3.84 5.24
C ASP A 12 5.29 4.50 6.48
N LEU A 13 5.86 4.26 7.66
CA LEU A 13 5.28 4.64 8.94
C LEU A 13 3.82 4.17 9.06
N LEU A 14 3.62 2.88 9.08
CA LEU A 14 2.29 2.26 9.15
C LEU A 14 1.44 2.89 10.25
N HIS A 15 0.26 3.39 9.89
CA HIS A 15 -0.63 4.12 10.78
C HIS A 15 -2.09 3.71 10.58
N GLU A 16 -3.01 4.29 11.37
CA GLU A 16 -4.44 3.95 11.34
C GLU A 16 -5.08 4.06 9.96
N GLY A 17 -4.67 5.03 9.14
CA GLY A 17 -5.15 5.18 7.78
C GLY A 17 -4.81 3.97 6.90
N HIS A 18 -3.59 3.48 7.01
CA HIS A 18 -3.16 2.25 6.32
C HIS A 18 -3.93 1.02 6.83
N LEU A 19 -4.07 0.89 8.14
CA LEU A 19 -4.79 -0.24 8.73
C LEU A 19 -6.27 -0.24 8.36
N GLY A 20 -6.91 0.91 8.35
CA GLY A 20 -8.30 1.07 7.90
C GLY A 20 -8.49 0.69 6.42
N PHE A 21 -7.54 1.05 5.56
CA PHE A 21 -7.55 0.69 4.15
C PHE A 21 -7.40 -0.83 3.94
N ILE A 22 -6.48 -1.47 4.67
CA ILE A 22 -6.30 -2.93 4.65
C ILE A 22 -7.57 -3.63 5.14
N ARG A 23 -8.16 -3.12 6.22
CA ARG A 23 -9.40 -3.67 6.75
C ARG A 23 -10.55 -3.55 5.75
N LEU A 24 -10.70 -2.40 5.09
CA LEU A 24 -11.70 -2.22 4.05
C LEU A 24 -11.51 -3.24 2.91
N ALA A 25 -10.27 -3.44 2.48
CA ALA A 25 -9.96 -4.46 1.47
C ALA A 25 -10.38 -5.86 1.94
N SER A 26 -10.16 -6.19 3.21
CA SER A 26 -10.54 -7.50 3.76
C SER A 26 -12.05 -7.74 3.82
N LEU A 27 -12.86 -6.68 3.85
CA LEU A 27 -14.32 -6.78 3.88
C LEU A 27 -14.92 -7.09 2.50
N VAL A 28 -14.20 -6.82 1.43
CA VAL A 28 -14.69 -7.02 0.05
C VAL A 28 -14.07 -8.23 -0.65
N GLY A 29 -13.22 -8.98 0.03
CA GLY A 29 -12.62 -10.19 -0.52
C GLY A 29 -12.03 -11.10 0.56
N ASN A 30 -11.47 -12.22 0.13
CA ASN A 30 -10.85 -13.19 1.01
C ASN A 30 -9.35 -12.94 1.17
N GLY A 31 -9.02 -12.05 2.10
CA GLY A 31 -7.65 -11.65 2.37
C GLY A 31 -7.10 -10.63 1.40
N VAL A 32 -5.99 -10.02 1.78
CA VAL A 32 -5.38 -8.90 1.08
C VAL A 32 -3.99 -9.28 0.60
N ILE A 33 -3.71 -9.01 -0.67
CA ILE A 33 -2.38 -9.13 -1.27
C ILE A 33 -1.84 -7.72 -1.48
N VAL A 34 -0.67 -7.44 -0.94
CA VAL A 34 -0.04 -6.12 -1.01
C VAL A 34 1.13 -6.15 -1.99
N PHE A 35 1.09 -5.25 -2.98
CA PHE A 35 2.27 -4.91 -3.77
C PHE A 35 2.93 -3.69 -3.15
N LEU A 36 4.14 -3.88 -2.62
CA LEU A 36 4.86 -2.93 -1.78
C LEU A 36 6.01 -2.29 -2.56
N ASN A 37 6.03 -0.96 -2.60
CA ASN A 37 7.17 -0.23 -3.17
C ASN A 37 8.44 -0.52 -2.37
N SER A 38 9.51 -0.96 -3.06
CA SER A 38 10.84 -1.09 -2.46
C SER A 38 11.43 0.27 -2.08
N ASP A 39 12.54 0.27 -1.39
CA ASP A 39 13.28 1.50 -1.10
C ASP A 39 13.70 2.21 -2.39
N ALA A 40 14.16 1.46 -3.39
CA ALA A 40 14.52 1.99 -4.71
C ALA A 40 13.30 2.59 -5.44
N SER A 41 12.16 1.91 -5.38
CA SER A 41 10.90 2.40 -5.95
C SER A 41 10.46 3.72 -5.32
N ILE A 42 10.52 3.85 -3.99
CA ILE A 42 10.15 5.09 -3.30
C ILE A 42 11.07 6.24 -3.68
N ARG A 43 12.38 6.00 -3.80
CA ARG A 43 13.33 7.04 -4.24
C ARG A 43 13.01 7.55 -5.64
N LYS A 44 12.64 6.67 -6.56
CA LYS A 44 12.23 7.02 -7.92
C LYS A 44 10.92 7.82 -7.92
N LEU A 45 9.93 7.37 -7.14
CA LEU A 45 8.57 7.90 -7.15
C LEU A 45 8.46 9.23 -6.38
N LYS A 46 9.13 9.35 -5.25
CA LYS A 46 8.95 10.46 -4.30
C LYS A 46 10.20 11.32 -4.10
N ASN A 47 11.29 11.02 -4.77
CA ASN A 47 12.58 11.72 -4.64
C ASN A 47 13.04 11.86 -3.16
N ARG A 48 12.77 10.85 -2.34
CA ARG A 48 13.22 10.74 -0.94
C ARG A 48 13.43 9.29 -0.56
N SER A 49 14.22 9.08 0.47
CA SER A 49 14.35 7.75 1.07
C SER A 49 13.13 7.45 1.96
N PRO A 50 12.70 6.18 2.06
CA PRO A 50 11.72 5.79 3.06
C PRO A 50 12.29 5.91 4.47
N VAL A 51 11.43 5.99 5.48
CA VAL A 51 11.82 5.95 6.89
C VAL A 51 12.19 4.52 7.29
N PHE A 52 11.31 3.57 6.96
CA PHE A 52 11.57 2.15 7.18
C PHE A 52 11.99 1.46 5.88
N SER A 53 12.96 0.54 5.98
CA SER A 53 13.34 -0.31 4.85
C SER A 53 12.15 -1.12 4.34
N ASP A 54 12.21 -1.54 3.09
CA ASP A 54 11.16 -2.38 2.50
C ASP A 54 10.98 -3.70 3.26
N GLN A 55 12.07 -4.31 3.74
CA GLN A 55 11.98 -5.53 4.56
C GLN A 55 11.26 -5.28 5.88
N HIS A 56 11.51 -4.15 6.53
CA HIS A 56 10.83 -3.75 7.77
C HIS A 56 9.33 -3.50 7.49
N ARG A 57 9.02 -2.74 6.44
CA ARG A 57 7.63 -2.46 6.05
C ARG A 57 6.87 -3.73 5.68
N ALA A 58 7.51 -4.63 4.95
CA ALA A 58 6.93 -5.93 4.62
C ALA A 58 6.67 -6.78 5.86
N ALA A 59 7.58 -6.80 6.83
CA ALA A 59 7.41 -7.53 8.08
C ALA A 59 6.20 -7.03 8.86
N LEU A 60 6.02 -5.70 8.97
CA LEU A 60 4.84 -5.11 9.61
C LEU A 60 3.55 -5.47 8.88
N LEU A 61 3.52 -5.41 7.56
CA LEU A 61 2.35 -5.79 6.76
C LEU A 61 2.02 -7.28 6.91
N ARG A 62 3.03 -8.15 6.87
CA ARG A 62 2.84 -9.61 7.04
C ARG A 62 2.33 -9.97 8.44
N SER A 63 2.55 -9.14 9.44
CA SER A 63 2.01 -9.35 10.78
C SER A 63 0.52 -8.99 10.91
N ASN A 64 -0.04 -8.30 9.92
CA ASN A 64 -1.45 -7.94 9.91
C ASN A 64 -2.31 -9.16 9.57
N TYR A 65 -3.31 -9.43 10.39
CA TYR A 65 -4.20 -10.58 10.24
C TYR A 65 -4.84 -10.72 8.85
N TYR A 66 -5.15 -9.62 8.20
CA TYR A 66 -5.84 -9.61 6.91
C TYR A 66 -4.91 -9.77 5.71
N VAL A 67 -3.62 -9.53 5.88
CA VAL A 67 -2.62 -9.61 4.81
C VAL A 67 -2.19 -11.06 4.61
N ARG A 68 -2.40 -11.58 3.40
CA ARG A 68 -2.01 -12.95 3.03
C ARG A 68 -0.58 -13.00 2.48
N GLU A 69 -0.26 -12.05 1.60
CA GLU A 69 1.02 -12.02 0.89
C GLU A 69 1.47 -10.58 0.64
N VAL A 70 2.77 -10.37 0.63
CA VAL A 70 3.40 -9.11 0.28
C VAL A 70 4.43 -9.36 -0.81
N TYR A 71 4.31 -8.64 -1.92
CA TYR A 71 5.24 -8.66 -3.04
C TYR A 71 5.92 -7.31 -3.17
N ILE A 72 7.24 -7.29 -3.16
CA ILE A 72 8.05 -6.06 -3.25
C ILE A 72 8.43 -5.84 -4.72
N PHE A 73 8.29 -4.61 -5.22
CA PHE A 73 8.66 -4.22 -6.57
C PHE A 73 9.58 -2.99 -6.58
N ASP A 74 10.49 -2.92 -7.55
CA ASP A 74 11.55 -1.89 -7.64
C ASP A 74 11.21 -0.73 -8.58
N GLU A 75 10.25 -0.90 -9.48
CA GLU A 75 9.82 0.10 -10.44
C GLU A 75 8.95 1.17 -9.77
N GLU A 76 8.62 2.24 -10.49
CA GLU A 76 7.71 3.28 -9.99
C GLU A 76 6.30 2.76 -9.79
N THR A 77 5.88 1.77 -10.58
CA THR A 77 4.56 1.16 -10.48
C THR A 77 4.66 -0.37 -10.39
N PRO A 78 3.69 -1.05 -9.78
CA PRO A 78 3.72 -2.51 -9.65
C PRO A 78 3.33 -3.26 -10.94
N VAL A 79 2.99 -2.57 -12.02
CA VAL A 79 2.39 -3.19 -13.22
C VAL A 79 3.27 -4.29 -13.81
N HIS A 80 4.58 -4.12 -13.84
CA HIS A 80 5.48 -5.14 -14.38
C HIS A 80 5.39 -6.46 -13.57
N LEU A 81 5.45 -6.36 -12.26
CA LEU A 81 5.33 -7.53 -11.38
C LEU A 81 3.90 -8.10 -11.41
N MET A 82 2.89 -7.25 -11.43
CA MET A 82 1.49 -7.66 -11.55
C MET A 82 1.22 -8.43 -12.84
N THR A 83 1.84 -8.03 -13.96
CA THR A 83 1.71 -8.74 -15.24
C THR A 83 2.16 -10.21 -15.12
N ARG A 84 3.16 -10.47 -14.32
CA ARG A 84 3.69 -11.81 -14.09
C ARG A 84 2.87 -12.65 -13.12
N LEU A 85 2.20 -12.02 -12.16
CA LEU A 85 1.59 -12.69 -11.01
C LEU A 85 0.06 -12.71 -11.04
N VAL A 86 -0.59 -11.79 -11.75
CA VAL A 86 -2.03 -11.58 -11.65
C VAL A 86 -2.86 -12.82 -11.98
N GLU A 87 -2.42 -13.62 -12.94
CA GLU A 87 -3.15 -14.84 -13.33
C GLU A 87 -3.11 -15.90 -12.23
N SER A 88 -1.94 -16.12 -11.64
CA SER A 88 -1.78 -17.11 -10.55
C SER A 88 -2.42 -16.64 -9.25
N LEU A 89 -2.38 -15.35 -8.96
CA LEU A 89 -3.03 -14.77 -7.78
C LEU A 89 -4.55 -14.75 -7.90
N ASN A 90 -5.06 -14.66 -9.13
CA ASN A 90 -6.49 -14.65 -9.45
C ASN A 90 -7.30 -13.71 -8.54
N PRO A 91 -6.96 -12.41 -8.46
CA PRO A 91 -7.62 -11.50 -7.55
C PRO A 91 -9.08 -11.28 -7.96
N GLY A 92 -9.94 -11.11 -6.97
CA GLY A 92 -11.34 -10.77 -7.20
C GLY A 92 -11.57 -9.28 -7.42
N MET A 93 -10.64 -8.45 -6.92
CA MET A 93 -10.78 -6.99 -6.95
C MET A 93 -9.44 -6.30 -6.72
N TYR A 94 -9.31 -5.10 -7.25
CA TYR A 94 -8.27 -4.15 -6.90
C TYR A 94 -8.89 -2.98 -6.15
N LEU A 95 -8.39 -2.67 -4.97
CA LEU A 95 -8.82 -1.52 -4.17
C LEU A 95 -7.77 -0.42 -4.23
N THR A 96 -8.21 0.78 -4.57
CA THR A 96 -7.36 1.98 -4.60
C THR A 96 -8.12 3.20 -4.08
N SER A 97 -7.43 4.33 -3.94
CA SER A 97 -8.10 5.57 -3.56
C SER A 97 -8.67 6.30 -4.78
N THR A 98 -9.66 7.15 -4.57
CA THR A 98 -10.26 7.99 -5.62
C THR A 98 -9.26 8.91 -6.31
N GLU A 99 -8.12 9.19 -5.69
CA GLU A 99 -7.03 10.00 -6.27
C GLU A 99 -6.33 9.31 -7.46
N HIS A 100 -6.47 7.99 -7.60
CA HIS A 100 -5.77 7.18 -8.57
C HIS A 100 -6.67 6.64 -9.70
N ILE A 101 -7.82 7.27 -9.94
CA ILE A 101 -8.80 6.86 -10.96
C ILE A 101 -8.14 6.62 -12.33
N ASP A 102 -7.25 7.51 -12.76
CA ASP A 102 -6.58 7.44 -14.06
C ASP A 102 -5.20 6.78 -14.02
N SER A 103 -4.86 6.11 -12.92
CA SER A 103 -3.53 5.49 -12.78
C SER A 103 -3.32 4.35 -13.77
N ILE A 104 -2.05 4.11 -14.09
CA ILE A 104 -1.65 2.99 -14.96
C ILE A 104 -2.07 1.64 -14.35
N VAL A 105 -2.09 1.53 -13.02
CA VAL A 105 -2.52 0.30 -12.33
C VAL A 105 -4.00 0.06 -12.54
N VAL A 106 -4.83 1.09 -12.44
CA VAL A 106 -6.27 0.99 -12.72
C VAL A 106 -6.50 0.53 -14.15
N LYS A 107 -5.84 1.14 -15.12
CA LYS A 107 -5.93 0.76 -16.53
C LYS A 107 -5.50 -0.69 -16.76
N PHE A 108 -4.43 -1.12 -16.11
CA PHE A 108 -3.97 -2.50 -16.16
C PHE A 108 -5.03 -3.48 -15.61
N MET A 109 -5.58 -3.20 -14.44
CA MET A 109 -6.61 -4.05 -13.83
C MET A 109 -7.86 -4.13 -14.69
N GLN A 110 -8.29 -3.01 -15.24
CA GLN A 110 -9.43 -2.96 -16.19
C GLN A 110 -9.15 -3.80 -17.43
N SER A 111 -7.94 -3.75 -17.97
CA SER A 111 -7.56 -4.57 -19.14
C SER A 111 -7.59 -6.07 -18.85
N LYS A 112 -7.49 -6.46 -17.59
CA LYS A 112 -7.59 -7.84 -17.12
C LYS A 112 -8.98 -8.23 -16.63
N PHE A 113 -9.96 -7.35 -16.80
CA PHE A 113 -11.33 -7.53 -16.33
C PHE A 113 -11.43 -7.73 -14.82
N ILE A 114 -10.48 -7.17 -14.05
CA ILE A 114 -10.50 -7.19 -12.60
C ILE A 114 -11.25 -5.95 -12.12
N PRO A 115 -12.33 -6.10 -11.35
CA PRO A 115 -13.08 -4.97 -10.80
C PRO A 115 -12.18 -4.06 -9.97
N VAL A 116 -12.38 -2.75 -10.12
CA VAL A 116 -11.68 -1.73 -9.33
C VAL A 116 -12.66 -1.06 -8.39
N LEU A 117 -12.35 -1.09 -7.11
CA LEU A 117 -13.11 -0.37 -6.07
C LEU A 117 -12.30 0.85 -5.61
N TYR A 118 -12.98 1.98 -5.50
CA TYR A 118 -12.37 3.23 -5.07
C TYR A 118 -12.81 3.56 -3.65
N ALA A 119 -11.83 3.66 -2.74
CA ALA A 119 -12.07 4.12 -1.39
C ALA A 119 -11.84 5.63 -1.29
N PRO A 120 -12.68 6.37 -0.58
CA PRO A 120 -12.40 7.75 -0.30
C PRO A 120 -11.14 7.84 0.59
N ARG A 121 -10.37 8.93 0.43
CA ARG A 121 -9.28 9.20 1.35
C ARG A 121 -9.86 9.58 2.71
N PHE A 122 -9.42 8.89 3.75
CA PHE A 122 -9.81 9.22 5.11
C PHE A 122 -9.01 10.45 5.57
N SER A 123 -9.60 11.64 5.42
CA SER A 123 -8.96 12.92 5.73
C SER A 123 -8.61 13.11 7.22
N ASN A 124 -9.22 12.33 8.10
CA ASN A 124 -9.00 12.39 9.54
C ASN A 124 -7.80 11.57 10.03
N PHE A 125 -7.16 10.82 9.15
CA PHE A 125 -5.99 10.02 9.51
C PHE A 125 -4.70 10.72 9.09
N PRO A 126 -3.61 10.57 9.87
CA PRO A 126 -2.33 11.14 9.50
C PRO A 126 -1.81 10.53 8.20
N SER A 127 -1.05 11.30 7.45
CA SER A 127 -0.22 10.78 6.35
C SER A 127 1.22 10.60 6.83
N THR A 128 2.02 9.83 6.10
CA THR A 128 3.47 9.74 6.37
C THR A 128 4.11 11.13 6.38
N THR A 129 3.74 11.99 5.43
CA THR A 129 4.24 13.37 5.36
C THR A 129 3.87 14.18 6.60
N SER A 130 2.62 14.11 7.07
CA SER A 130 2.18 14.82 8.27
C SER A 130 2.83 14.29 9.54
N LEU A 131 3.05 12.99 9.65
CA LEU A 131 3.78 12.36 10.77
C LEU A 131 5.24 12.81 10.80
N LEU A 132 5.92 12.84 9.67
CA LEU A 132 7.31 13.32 9.58
C LEU A 132 7.42 14.79 9.98
N ALA A 133 6.49 15.64 9.54
CA ALA A 133 6.45 17.05 9.93
C ALA A 133 6.24 17.19 11.45
N LYS A 134 5.37 16.38 12.03
CA LYS A 134 5.09 16.38 13.46
C LYS A 134 6.31 15.93 14.28
N ILE A 135 7.00 14.89 13.84
CA ILE A 135 8.23 14.41 14.49
C ILE A 135 9.32 15.47 14.45
N ARG A 136 9.53 16.13 13.30
CA ARG A 136 10.52 17.21 13.15
C ARG A 136 10.23 18.43 14.02
N ALA A 137 8.97 18.67 14.35
CA ALA A 137 8.55 19.78 15.20
C ALA A 137 8.65 19.48 16.70
N LEU A 138 8.93 18.22 17.09
CA LEU A 138 9.12 17.87 18.50
C LEU A 138 10.40 18.54 19.04
N PRO A 139 10.35 19.13 20.26
CA PRO A 139 11.54 19.65 20.92
C PRO A 139 12.58 18.56 21.16
N GLU A 140 13.87 18.93 21.10
CA GLU A 140 14.94 18.01 21.49
C GLU A 140 14.71 17.50 22.92
N GLY A 141 14.89 16.20 23.13
CA GLY A 141 14.67 15.55 24.41
C GLY A 141 13.23 15.06 24.65
N GLN A 142 12.28 15.37 23.77
CA GLN A 142 10.92 14.84 23.82
C GLN A 142 10.64 13.82 22.70
N ASN A 143 11.69 13.33 22.05
CA ASN A 143 11.51 12.25 21.10
C ASN A 143 10.89 11.05 21.81
N PRO A 144 9.79 10.48 21.28
CA PRO A 144 9.28 9.24 21.81
C PRO A 144 10.40 8.20 21.69
N ALA A 145 11.10 7.94 22.78
CA ALA A 145 12.02 6.83 22.83
C ALA A 145 11.21 5.55 22.62
N GLY A 146 11.53 4.87 21.55
CA GLY A 146 10.84 3.66 21.14
C GLY A 146 10.80 2.58 22.23
#